data_4233deda72d98ca6226577608f2411cc
#
_entry.id   4233deda72d98ca6226577608f2411cc
#
_cell.length_a   1.000
_cell.length_b   1.000
_cell.length_c   1.000
_cell.angle_alpha   90.00
_cell.angle_beta   90.00
_cell.angle_gamma   90.00
#
_symmetry.space_group_name_H-M   'P 1'
#
loop_
_entity.id
_entity.type
_entity.pdbx_description
1 polymer ?
#
loop_
_entity_poly.entity_id
_entity_poly.type
_entity_poly.pdbx_seq_one_letter_code
_entity_poly.pdbx_strand_id
1 'polypeptide(L)'
;EMSQSHRLSTGGSIDRETLVDFTFNGRPYKGHPGDTVASALLANGVKIVGRSFKYHRPRGIFAAGAEEPNALLQLEAGPRTLPNQQATRVELYDGLSADSVNCWPGPDFDAMSFIGLFHRLTPAGFYYKTFMWPASFWKCYEHFIRHAAGLGTAPTEMDPDYYDKMNAHADVVVVGGGPSGLAASLEAARTGARVILADDQPTLGGWLLNE
;
A
#
# COMPACT_ATOMS: atom_id res chain seq x y z
N GLU A 1 7.63 -21.50 15.57
CA GLU A 1 8.59 -20.79 14.70
C GLU A 1 8.03 -20.80 13.29
N MET A 2 7.35 -19.72 12.88
CA MET A 2 6.95 -19.59 11.46
C MET A 2 8.22 -19.30 10.66
N SER A 3 8.69 -20.32 9.97
CA SER A 3 9.86 -20.23 9.09
C SER A 3 9.52 -19.32 7.92
N GLN A 4 10.33 -18.28 7.69
CA GLN A 4 10.27 -17.44 6.48
C GLN A 4 10.82 -18.23 5.28
N SER A 5 10.11 -19.27 4.89
CA SER A 5 10.55 -20.30 3.94
C SER A 5 10.82 -19.77 2.52
N HIS A 6 10.34 -18.56 2.21
CA HIS A 6 10.52 -17.94 0.91
C HIS A 6 11.55 -16.79 0.92
N ARG A 7 12.27 -16.62 2.04
CA ARG A 7 13.32 -15.62 2.15
C ARG A 7 14.63 -16.13 1.61
N LEU A 8 15.30 -15.33 0.78
CA LEU A 8 16.67 -15.59 0.36
C LEU A 8 17.63 -15.39 1.54
N SER A 9 18.64 -16.23 1.62
CA SER A 9 19.65 -16.19 2.70
C SER A 9 20.59 -14.98 2.58
N THR A 10 20.71 -14.40 1.39
CA THR A 10 21.63 -13.30 1.08
C THR A 10 20.96 -12.29 0.15
N GLY A 11 21.56 -11.11 0.04
CA GLY A 11 21.08 -10.02 -0.84
C GLY A 11 20.07 -9.11 -0.16
N GLY A 12 19.80 -7.96 -0.79
CA GLY A 12 18.92 -6.90 -0.28
C GLY A 12 19.53 -6.12 0.88
N SER A 13 18.82 -5.08 1.30
CA SER A 13 19.25 -4.12 2.34
C SER A 13 18.58 -4.38 3.70
N ILE A 14 18.23 -5.62 4.00
CA ILE A 14 17.56 -6.02 5.25
C ILE A 14 18.56 -6.42 6.33
N ASP A 15 18.25 -6.05 7.59
CA ASP A 15 18.97 -6.52 8.77
C ASP A 15 18.40 -7.87 9.21
N ARG A 16 19.08 -8.98 8.88
CA ARG A 16 18.63 -10.34 9.18
C ARG A 16 18.86 -10.78 10.64
N GLU A 17 19.59 -10.00 11.41
CA GLU A 17 19.87 -10.33 12.81
C GLU A 17 18.73 -9.92 13.74
N THR A 18 17.99 -8.88 13.35
CA THR A 18 16.85 -8.35 14.11
C THR A 18 15.54 -8.86 13.54
N LEU A 19 14.59 -9.23 14.42
CA LEU A 19 13.24 -9.60 14.05
C LEU A 19 12.27 -8.48 14.40
N VAL A 20 11.29 -8.28 13.53
CA VAL A 20 10.19 -7.34 13.68
C VAL A 20 8.88 -8.12 13.65
N ASP A 21 8.03 -7.91 14.64
CA ASP A 21 6.71 -8.54 14.72
C ASP A 21 5.64 -7.64 14.08
N PHE A 22 4.78 -8.22 13.26
CA PHE A 22 3.66 -7.51 12.64
C PHE A 22 2.46 -8.42 12.44
N THR A 23 1.30 -7.85 12.14
CA THR A 23 0.08 -8.62 11.84
C THR A 23 -0.44 -8.32 10.45
N PHE A 24 -1.00 -9.34 9.81
CA PHE A 24 -1.74 -9.20 8.56
C PHE A 24 -3.05 -9.98 8.64
N ASN A 25 -4.18 -9.28 8.47
CA ASN A 25 -5.52 -9.82 8.67
C ASN A 25 -5.66 -10.54 10.03
N GLY A 26 -5.12 -9.93 11.09
CA GLY A 26 -5.14 -10.45 12.45
C GLY A 26 -4.24 -11.66 12.71
N ARG A 27 -3.45 -12.12 11.74
CA ARG A 27 -2.46 -13.20 11.91
C ARG A 27 -1.08 -12.61 12.18
N PRO A 28 -0.33 -13.13 13.18
CA PRO A 28 1.02 -12.66 13.47
C PRO A 28 2.01 -13.19 12.44
N TYR A 29 2.98 -12.35 12.07
CA TYR A 29 4.08 -12.64 11.18
C TYR A 29 5.36 -12.00 11.70
N LYS A 30 6.50 -12.43 11.16
CA LYS A 30 7.82 -11.85 11.45
C LYS A 30 8.48 -11.37 10.17
N GLY A 31 9.17 -10.25 10.27
CA GLY A 31 10.01 -9.70 9.21
C GLY A 31 11.31 -9.18 9.79
N HIS A 32 11.99 -8.33 9.05
CA HIS A 32 13.26 -7.74 9.44
C HIS A 32 13.27 -6.23 9.17
N PRO A 33 14.05 -5.43 9.89
CA PRO A 33 14.28 -4.04 9.52
C PRO A 33 14.82 -3.93 8.08
N GLY A 34 14.29 -2.99 7.32
CA GLY A 34 14.56 -2.84 5.89
C GLY A 34 13.61 -3.62 4.98
N ASP A 35 12.77 -4.49 5.52
CA ASP A 35 11.65 -5.05 4.76
C ASP A 35 10.59 -3.98 4.50
N THR A 36 9.94 -4.08 3.34
CA THR A 36 8.60 -3.53 3.16
C THR A 36 7.56 -4.55 3.65
N VAL A 37 6.32 -4.09 3.90
CA VAL A 37 5.23 -5.01 4.23
C VAL A 37 5.08 -6.08 3.14
N ALA A 38 5.25 -5.71 1.87
CA ALA A 38 5.19 -6.64 0.74
C ALA A 38 6.28 -7.70 0.80
N SER A 39 7.54 -7.32 1.01
CA SER A 39 8.66 -8.28 1.07
C SER A 39 8.54 -9.22 2.26
N ALA A 40 8.10 -8.70 3.41
CA ALA A 40 7.86 -9.50 4.60
C ALA A 40 6.72 -10.52 4.41
N LEU A 41 5.61 -10.12 3.78
CA LEU A 41 4.51 -11.03 3.46
C LEU A 41 4.96 -12.14 2.51
N LEU A 42 5.69 -11.80 1.43
CA LEU A 42 6.23 -12.78 0.50
C LEU A 42 7.20 -13.74 1.18
N ALA A 43 8.09 -13.25 2.04
CA ALA A 43 9.03 -14.08 2.79
C ALA A 43 8.31 -15.12 3.68
N ASN A 44 7.15 -14.76 4.21
CA ASN A 44 6.28 -15.64 4.99
C ASN A 44 5.33 -16.50 4.13
N GLY A 45 5.46 -16.47 2.81
CA GLY A 45 4.66 -17.28 1.89
C GLY A 45 3.25 -16.76 1.64
N VAL A 46 2.93 -15.55 2.05
CA VAL A 46 1.65 -14.89 1.76
C VAL A 46 1.65 -14.41 0.31
N LYS A 47 0.92 -15.10 -0.55
CA LYS A 47 0.89 -14.84 -2.00
C LYS A 47 -0.31 -13.99 -2.42
N ILE A 48 -1.40 -14.04 -1.65
CA ILE A 48 -2.63 -13.32 -1.97
C ILE A 48 -2.82 -12.24 -0.89
N VAL A 49 -2.76 -10.98 -1.32
CA VAL A 49 -2.86 -9.83 -0.42
C VAL A 49 -4.16 -9.05 -0.58
N GLY A 50 -4.94 -9.37 -1.62
CA GLY A 50 -6.21 -8.73 -1.87
C GLY A 50 -6.99 -9.39 -3.00
N ARG A 51 -8.10 -8.78 -3.38
CA ARG A 51 -8.98 -9.24 -4.45
C ARG A 51 -9.24 -8.13 -5.45
N SER A 52 -9.58 -8.50 -6.69
CA SER A 52 -9.89 -7.51 -7.71
C SER A 52 -11.24 -6.85 -7.43
N PHE A 53 -11.33 -5.58 -7.77
CA PHE A 53 -12.49 -4.73 -7.55
C PHE A 53 -13.83 -5.33 -8.04
N LYS A 54 -13.87 -5.86 -9.27
CA LYS A 54 -15.14 -6.25 -9.90
C LYS A 54 -15.49 -7.72 -9.69
N TYR A 55 -14.53 -8.60 -9.86
CA TYR A 55 -14.78 -10.04 -9.86
C TYR A 55 -14.18 -10.76 -8.66
N HIS A 56 -13.59 -10.03 -7.74
CA HIS A 56 -12.94 -10.57 -6.55
C HIS A 56 -11.92 -11.69 -6.87
N ARG A 57 -11.21 -11.55 -7.98
CA ARG A 57 -10.16 -12.49 -8.36
C ARG A 57 -8.95 -12.30 -7.44
N PRO A 58 -8.24 -13.38 -7.05
CA PRO A 58 -7.05 -13.28 -6.22
C PRO A 58 -6.02 -12.32 -6.82
N ARG A 59 -5.44 -11.49 -5.98
CA ARG A 59 -4.39 -10.53 -6.31
C ARG A 59 -3.22 -10.69 -5.36
N GLY A 60 -2.03 -10.82 -5.95
CA GLY A 60 -0.77 -10.83 -5.23
C GLY A 60 0.01 -9.55 -5.45
N ILE A 61 1.25 -9.54 -5.01
CA ILE A 61 2.22 -8.47 -5.23
C ILE A 61 2.81 -8.65 -6.62
N PHE A 62 2.75 -7.61 -7.44
CA PHE A 62 3.15 -7.63 -8.84
C PHE A 62 4.47 -6.89 -9.10
N ALA A 63 4.73 -5.80 -8.38
CA ALA A 63 5.91 -4.97 -8.54
C ALA A 63 6.62 -4.77 -7.20
N ALA A 64 7.79 -4.13 -7.22
CA ALA A 64 8.60 -3.90 -6.03
C ALA A 64 8.51 -2.46 -5.47
N GLY A 65 7.94 -1.53 -6.21
CA GLY A 65 7.92 -0.11 -5.87
C GLY A 65 6.56 0.55 -6.02
N ALA A 66 6.57 1.83 -6.34
CA ALA A 66 5.37 2.67 -6.45
C ALA A 66 4.43 2.28 -7.61
N GLU A 67 4.92 1.51 -8.56
CA GLU A 67 4.15 0.97 -9.69
C GLU A 67 3.27 -0.24 -9.32
N GLU A 68 3.27 -0.68 -8.04
CA GLU A 68 2.44 -1.79 -7.56
C GLU A 68 0.94 -1.46 -7.66
N PRO A 69 0.18 -2.17 -8.51
CA PRO A 69 -1.23 -1.85 -8.74
C PRO A 69 -2.20 -2.59 -7.83
N ASN A 70 -1.79 -3.65 -7.14
CA ASN A 70 -2.71 -4.61 -6.52
C ASN A 70 -2.63 -4.67 -4.99
N ALA A 71 -1.44 -4.46 -4.43
CA ALA A 71 -1.17 -4.65 -3.01
C ALA A 71 -1.48 -3.39 -2.19
N LEU A 72 -2.74 -2.96 -2.25
CA LEU A 72 -3.25 -1.89 -1.39
C LEU A 72 -3.76 -2.49 -0.08
N LEU A 73 -3.30 -1.94 1.02
CA LEU A 73 -3.62 -2.37 2.37
C LEU A 73 -4.18 -1.21 3.18
N GLN A 74 -4.92 -1.54 4.21
CA GLN A 74 -5.24 -0.61 5.29
C GLN A 74 -4.28 -0.88 6.44
N LEU A 75 -3.62 0.18 6.91
CA LEU A 75 -2.70 0.08 8.04
C LEU A 75 -3.35 0.63 9.29
N GLU A 76 -2.96 0.07 10.42
CA GLU A 76 -3.34 0.47 11.76
C GLU A 76 -4.87 0.47 12.00
N ALA A 77 -5.27 0.82 13.20
CA ALA A 77 -6.67 0.90 13.60
C ALA A 77 -6.97 2.22 14.33
N GLY A 78 -8.27 2.55 14.39
CA GLY A 78 -8.74 3.74 15.08
C GLY A 78 -8.23 5.03 14.43
N PRO A 79 -7.78 6.02 15.24
CA PRO A 79 -7.37 7.32 14.72
C PRO A 79 -6.10 7.30 13.87
N ARG A 80 -5.27 6.25 13.99
CA ARG A 80 -4.05 6.08 13.19
C ARG A 80 -4.24 5.32 11.89
N THR A 81 -5.48 4.96 11.56
CA THR A 81 -5.78 4.23 10.33
C THR A 81 -5.31 4.96 9.08
N LEU A 82 -4.51 4.28 8.26
CA LEU A 82 -4.05 4.76 6.95
C LEU A 82 -4.63 3.86 5.86
N PRO A 83 -5.64 4.34 5.11
CA PRO A 83 -6.26 3.54 4.06
C PRO A 83 -5.43 3.53 2.77
N ASN A 84 -5.58 2.45 2.00
CA ASN A 84 -5.07 2.32 0.63
C ASN A 84 -3.56 2.52 0.49
N GLN A 85 -2.78 2.03 1.46
CA GLN A 85 -1.33 2.11 1.42
C GLN A 85 -0.76 0.99 0.53
N GLN A 86 0.21 1.31 -0.33
CA GLN A 86 0.90 0.30 -1.14
C GLN A 86 1.85 -0.49 -0.27
N ALA A 87 1.64 -1.79 -0.15
CA ALA A 87 2.48 -2.67 0.68
C ALA A 87 3.97 -2.64 0.30
N THR A 88 4.28 -2.30 -0.93
CA THR A 88 5.65 -2.18 -1.47
C THR A 88 6.37 -0.89 -1.06
N ARG A 89 5.64 0.09 -0.53
CA ARG A 89 6.19 1.39 -0.10
C ARG A 89 6.16 1.59 1.41
N VAL A 90 5.47 0.72 2.12
CA VAL A 90 5.38 0.79 3.58
C VAL A 90 6.56 0.03 4.17
N GLU A 91 7.45 0.74 4.85
CA GLU A 91 8.52 0.14 5.64
C GLU A 91 7.92 -0.64 6.81
N LEU A 92 8.47 -1.82 7.07
CA LEU A 92 8.05 -2.67 8.18
C LEU A 92 8.61 -2.13 9.51
N TYR A 93 7.73 -1.97 10.49
CA TYR A 93 8.10 -1.61 11.85
C TYR A 93 7.40 -2.53 12.87
N ASP A 94 7.95 -2.57 14.07
CA ASP A 94 7.45 -3.46 15.13
C ASP A 94 6.05 -3.06 15.59
N GLY A 95 5.16 -4.04 15.65
CA GLY A 95 3.76 -3.84 16.01
C GLY A 95 2.85 -3.37 14.88
N LEU A 96 3.35 -3.21 13.64
CA LEU A 96 2.53 -2.84 12.49
C LEU A 96 1.34 -3.78 12.31
N SER A 97 0.15 -3.21 12.12
CA SER A 97 -1.06 -3.93 11.76
C SER A 97 -1.49 -3.57 10.35
N ALA A 98 -1.69 -4.57 9.51
CA ALA A 98 -2.12 -4.39 8.14
C ALA A 98 -3.30 -5.31 7.79
N ASP A 99 -4.25 -4.79 7.05
CA ASP A 99 -5.42 -5.54 6.60
C ASP A 99 -5.63 -5.38 5.09
N SER A 100 -6.11 -6.47 4.47
CA SER A 100 -6.57 -6.45 3.09
C SER A 100 -7.89 -5.67 2.97
N VAL A 101 -8.04 -4.89 1.89
CA VAL A 101 -9.17 -3.95 1.78
C VAL A 101 -10.30 -4.40 0.89
N ASN A 102 -10.11 -5.41 0.06
CA ASN A 102 -11.08 -5.79 -0.97
C ASN A 102 -11.46 -7.27 -0.91
N CYS A 103 -11.82 -7.75 0.27
CA CYS A 103 -12.23 -9.13 0.49
C CYS A 103 -12.96 -9.29 1.82
N TRP A 104 -13.81 -10.28 1.93
CA TRP A 104 -14.50 -10.63 3.17
C TRP A 104 -14.80 -12.13 3.23
N PRO A 105 -14.45 -12.82 4.30
CA PRO A 105 -13.74 -12.39 5.50
C PRO A 105 -12.21 -12.21 5.31
N GLY A 106 -11.63 -12.62 4.20
CA GLY A 106 -10.20 -12.48 3.96
C GLY A 106 -9.80 -12.80 2.51
N PRO A 107 -8.53 -12.57 2.13
CA PRO A 107 -8.08 -12.74 0.75
C PRO A 107 -8.03 -14.21 0.31
N ASP A 108 -7.79 -15.16 1.21
CA ASP A 108 -7.75 -16.59 0.91
C ASP A 108 -9.14 -17.14 0.61
N PHE A 109 -10.12 -16.74 1.40
CA PHE A 109 -11.52 -17.05 1.20
C PHE A 109 -12.34 -15.77 1.19
N ASP A 110 -12.89 -15.44 0.04
CA ASP A 110 -13.69 -14.23 -0.15
C ASP A 110 -15.11 -14.60 -0.57
N ALA A 111 -16.06 -14.36 0.31
CA ALA A 111 -17.48 -14.65 0.05
C ALA A 111 -18.03 -13.79 -1.10
N MET A 112 -17.44 -12.60 -1.35
CA MET A 112 -17.86 -11.74 -2.46
C MET A 112 -17.44 -12.28 -3.82
N SER A 113 -16.55 -13.27 -3.88
CA SER A 113 -16.09 -13.88 -5.14
C SER A 113 -17.20 -14.57 -5.94
N PHE A 114 -18.35 -14.87 -5.31
CA PHE A 114 -19.52 -15.40 -6.01
C PHE A 114 -20.06 -14.45 -7.10
N ILE A 115 -19.79 -13.14 -6.99
CA ILE A 115 -20.14 -12.14 -8.01
C ILE A 115 -19.52 -12.52 -9.36
N GLY A 116 -18.36 -13.18 -9.34
CA GLY A 116 -17.72 -13.68 -10.54
C GLY A 116 -18.56 -14.67 -11.36
N LEU A 117 -19.51 -15.38 -10.75
CA LEU A 117 -20.44 -16.27 -11.47
C LEU A 117 -21.37 -15.49 -12.40
N PHE A 118 -21.65 -14.24 -12.07
CA PHE A 118 -22.51 -13.36 -12.84
C PHE A 118 -21.75 -12.47 -13.83
N HIS A 119 -20.51 -12.82 -14.18
CA HIS A 119 -19.66 -12.02 -15.06
C HIS A 119 -20.28 -11.67 -16.41
N ARG A 120 -21.12 -12.56 -16.96
CA ARG A 120 -21.86 -12.33 -18.23
C ARG A 120 -22.91 -11.22 -18.12
N LEU A 121 -23.46 -11.00 -16.91
CA LEU A 121 -24.46 -9.97 -16.64
C LEU A 121 -23.83 -8.61 -16.32
N THR A 122 -22.52 -8.60 -16.07
CA THR A 122 -21.78 -7.39 -15.69
C THR A 122 -20.67 -7.05 -16.69
N PRO A 123 -21.00 -6.75 -17.98
CA PRO A 123 -19.98 -6.35 -18.95
C PRO A 123 -19.29 -5.05 -18.53
N ALA A 124 -18.21 -4.68 -19.23
CA ALA A 124 -17.50 -3.42 -18.96
C ALA A 124 -18.49 -2.24 -19.03
N GLY A 125 -18.41 -1.36 -18.03
CA GLY A 125 -19.30 -0.18 -17.95
C GLY A 125 -20.76 -0.48 -17.54
N PHE A 126 -21.08 -1.70 -17.05
CA PHE A 126 -22.44 -2.03 -16.61
C PHE A 126 -23.00 -1.06 -15.58
N TYR A 127 -22.16 -0.55 -14.68
CA TYR A 127 -22.55 0.37 -13.62
C TYR A 127 -23.01 1.74 -14.15
N TYR A 128 -22.50 2.22 -15.28
CA TYR A 128 -22.99 3.42 -15.93
C TYR A 128 -24.44 3.26 -16.44
N LYS A 129 -24.81 2.07 -16.86
CA LYS A 129 -26.17 1.78 -17.35
C LYS A 129 -27.12 1.43 -16.21
N THR A 130 -26.64 0.66 -15.22
CA THR A 130 -27.50 0.10 -14.17
C THR A 130 -27.76 1.07 -13.04
N PHE A 131 -26.77 1.87 -12.63
CA PHE A 131 -26.86 2.71 -11.45
C PHE A 131 -27.07 4.22 -11.74
N MET A 132 -27.18 4.59 -13.01
CA MET A 132 -27.45 5.98 -13.39
C MET A 132 -28.95 6.29 -13.49
N TRP A 133 -29.81 5.30 -13.33
CA TRP A 133 -31.25 5.50 -13.37
C TRP A 133 -31.94 4.74 -12.22
N PRO A 134 -32.88 5.39 -11.50
CA PRO A 134 -33.14 6.84 -11.53
C PRO A 134 -32.01 7.65 -10.86
N ALA A 135 -31.67 8.78 -11.44
CA ALA A 135 -30.54 9.62 -11.01
C ALA A 135 -30.63 10.09 -9.55
N SER A 136 -31.86 10.23 -9.02
CA SER A 136 -32.12 10.59 -7.62
C SER A 136 -31.58 9.57 -6.61
N PHE A 137 -31.38 8.32 -7.01
CA PHE A 137 -30.85 7.24 -6.16
C PHE A 137 -29.34 7.12 -6.19
N TRP A 138 -28.63 7.96 -6.96
CA TRP A 138 -27.18 7.88 -7.10
C TRP A 138 -26.43 7.83 -5.77
N LYS A 139 -26.80 8.65 -4.79
CA LYS A 139 -26.16 8.66 -3.47
C LYS A 139 -26.27 7.32 -2.74
N CYS A 140 -27.38 6.61 -2.93
CA CYS A 140 -27.57 5.28 -2.36
C CYS A 140 -26.71 4.25 -3.11
N TYR A 141 -26.74 4.27 -4.44
CA TYR A 141 -25.93 3.36 -5.26
C TYR A 141 -24.44 3.56 -5.03
N GLU A 142 -23.99 4.82 -4.94
CA GLU A 142 -22.60 5.17 -4.70
C GLU A 142 -22.08 4.58 -3.37
N HIS A 143 -22.88 4.64 -2.32
CA HIS A 143 -22.54 4.05 -1.04
C HIS A 143 -22.29 2.54 -1.15
N PHE A 144 -23.17 1.80 -1.82
CA PHE A 144 -23.01 0.37 -2.05
C PHE A 144 -21.80 0.07 -2.94
N ILE A 145 -21.62 0.84 -4.01
CA ILE A 145 -20.49 0.67 -4.93
C ILE A 145 -19.18 0.89 -4.22
N ARG A 146 -19.08 1.91 -3.38
CA ARG A 146 -17.87 2.22 -2.60
C ARG A 146 -17.52 1.08 -1.65
N HIS A 147 -18.50 0.54 -0.92
CA HIS A 147 -18.30 -0.61 -0.04
C HIS A 147 -17.90 -1.87 -0.81
N ALA A 148 -18.57 -2.14 -1.94
CA ALA A 148 -18.23 -3.28 -2.80
C ALA A 148 -16.86 -3.12 -3.49
N ALA A 149 -16.40 -1.87 -3.69
CA ALA A 149 -15.07 -1.57 -4.19
C ALA A 149 -13.97 -1.95 -3.20
N GLY A 150 -14.30 -2.08 -1.91
CA GLY A 150 -13.35 -2.44 -0.87
C GLY A 150 -12.20 -1.45 -0.72
N LEU A 151 -12.43 -0.16 -1.01
CA LEU A 151 -11.48 0.88 -0.69
C LEU A 151 -11.40 1.04 0.83
N GLY A 152 -10.22 1.28 1.34
CA GLY A 152 -9.98 1.48 2.77
C GLY A 152 -10.81 2.63 3.33
N THR A 153 -11.07 2.58 4.63
CA THR A 153 -11.90 3.57 5.33
C THR A 153 -11.01 4.56 6.05
N ALA A 154 -11.22 5.86 5.80
CA ALA A 154 -10.52 6.91 6.53
C ALA A 154 -10.91 6.92 8.01
N PRO A 155 -10.01 7.32 8.93
CA PRO A 155 -10.31 7.44 10.33
C PRO A 155 -11.39 8.51 10.55
N THR A 156 -12.25 8.29 11.53
CA THR A 156 -13.29 9.24 11.96
C THR A 156 -12.88 10.03 13.21
N GLU A 157 -11.84 9.57 13.88
CA GLU A 157 -11.29 10.19 15.07
C GLU A 157 -10.07 11.06 14.70
N MET A 158 -9.76 12.03 15.55
CA MET A 158 -8.59 12.88 15.37
C MET A 158 -7.31 12.06 15.58
N ASP A 159 -6.34 12.27 14.71
CA ASP A 159 -5.00 11.72 14.87
C ASP A 159 -4.39 12.22 16.19
N PRO A 160 -3.96 11.33 17.10
CA PRO A 160 -3.36 11.72 18.37
C PRO A 160 -1.90 12.20 18.23
N ASP A 161 -1.29 11.99 17.07
CA ASP A 161 0.11 12.32 16.85
C ASP A 161 0.29 13.82 16.65
N TYR A 162 1.39 14.33 17.17
CA TYR A 162 1.75 15.75 17.05
C TYR A 162 2.81 15.90 15.95
N TYR A 163 2.52 16.77 14.98
CA TYR A 163 3.40 17.04 13.85
C TYR A 163 4.04 18.40 13.97
N ASP A 164 5.37 18.45 13.96
CA ASP A 164 6.11 19.69 13.91
C ASP A 164 5.87 20.42 12.58
N LYS A 165 5.64 21.73 12.68
CA LYS A 165 5.43 22.59 11.51
C LYS A 165 6.53 23.63 11.48
N MET A 166 7.30 23.68 10.39
CA MET A 166 8.35 24.66 10.18
C MET A 166 8.27 25.28 8.79
N ASN A 167 8.72 26.52 8.67
CA ASN A 167 8.93 27.15 7.38
C ASN A 167 10.39 26.96 6.97
N ALA A 168 10.63 26.47 5.78
CA ALA A 168 11.95 26.33 5.20
C ALA A 168 12.03 27.14 3.89
N HIS A 169 13.19 27.79 3.66
CA HIS A 169 13.44 28.54 2.44
C HIS A 169 14.52 27.84 1.61
N ALA A 170 14.27 27.71 0.33
CA ALA A 170 15.19 27.17 -0.65
C ALA A 170 15.08 27.93 -1.97
N ASP A 171 16.14 27.91 -2.76
CA ASP A 171 16.11 28.41 -4.15
C ASP A 171 15.44 27.39 -5.06
N VAL A 172 15.64 26.09 -4.75
CA VAL A 172 15.05 24.97 -5.49
C VAL A 172 14.51 23.93 -4.51
N VAL A 173 13.27 23.49 -4.72
CA VAL A 173 12.68 22.34 -4.03
C VAL A 173 12.49 21.23 -5.06
N VAL A 174 13.07 20.07 -4.77
CA VAL A 174 12.92 18.85 -5.57
C VAL A 174 12.07 17.86 -4.76
N VAL A 175 10.99 17.39 -5.34
CA VAL A 175 10.11 16.39 -4.73
C VAL A 175 10.30 15.06 -5.43
N GLY A 176 10.76 14.07 -4.69
CA GLY A 176 11.12 12.74 -5.14
C GLY A 176 12.63 12.52 -5.19
N GLY A 177 13.12 11.58 -4.39
CA GLY A 177 14.54 11.21 -4.24
C GLY A 177 15.01 10.08 -5.14
N GLY A 178 14.27 9.78 -6.22
CA GLY A 178 14.70 8.83 -7.25
C GLY A 178 15.84 9.35 -8.11
N PRO A 179 16.29 8.57 -9.13
CA PRO A 179 17.46 8.96 -9.97
C PRO A 179 17.36 10.34 -10.55
N SER A 180 16.21 10.73 -11.07
CA SER A 180 15.99 12.05 -11.69
C SER A 180 16.05 13.18 -10.65
N GLY A 181 15.44 12.97 -9.47
CA GLY A 181 15.47 13.96 -8.39
C GLY A 181 16.86 14.15 -7.81
N LEU A 182 17.61 13.06 -7.63
CA LEU A 182 19.01 13.11 -7.20
C LEU A 182 19.88 13.87 -8.20
N ALA A 183 19.74 13.60 -9.51
CA ALA A 183 20.48 14.29 -10.54
C ALA A 183 20.13 15.80 -10.61
N ALA A 184 18.83 16.13 -10.55
CA ALA A 184 18.35 17.50 -10.55
C ALA A 184 18.86 18.28 -9.31
N SER A 185 18.80 17.66 -8.14
CA SER A 185 19.28 18.26 -6.88
C SER A 185 20.79 18.53 -6.93
N LEU A 186 21.55 17.56 -7.48
CA LEU A 186 23.01 17.70 -7.61
C LEU A 186 23.37 18.84 -8.55
N GLU A 187 22.73 18.93 -9.71
CA GLU A 187 23.01 20.00 -10.68
C GLU A 187 22.61 21.38 -10.13
N ALA A 188 21.46 21.48 -9.48
CA ALA A 188 21.06 22.73 -8.84
C ALA A 188 22.05 23.14 -7.74
N ALA A 189 22.49 22.22 -6.90
CA ALA A 189 23.45 22.49 -5.82
C ALA A 189 24.82 22.92 -6.36
N ARG A 190 25.26 22.40 -7.51
CA ARG A 190 26.52 22.79 -8.18
C ARG A 190 26.55 24.28 -8.61
N THR A 191 25.40 24.89 -8.81
CA THR A 191 25.29 26.32 -9.10
C THR A 191 25.41 27.20 -7.85
N GLY A 192 25.50 26.61 -6.66
CA GLY A 192 25.49 27.30 -5.38
C GLY A 192 24.10 27.58 -4.84
N ALA A 193 23.05 27.08 -5.48
CA ALA A 193 21.69 27.20 -5.00
C ALA A 193 21.46 26.37 -3.73
N ARG A 194 20.65 26.90 -2.80
CA ARG A 194 20.18 26.14 -1.64
C ARG A 194 19.04 25.22 -2.08
N VAL A 195 19.30 23.91 -2.06
CA VAL A 195 18.35 22.89 -2.52
C VAL A 195 17.76 22.15 -1.32
N ILE A 196 16.44 21.96 -1.36
CA ILE A 196 15.73 21.01 -0.48
C ILE A 196 15.27 19.86 -1.36
N LEU A 197 15.76 18.65 -1.06
CA LEU A 197 15.25 17.40 -1.63
C LEU A 197 14.34 16.73 -0.61
N ALA A 198 13.09 16.48 -0.97
CA ALA A 198 12.11 15.78 -0.15
C ALA A 198 11.67 14.48 -0.81
N ASP A 199 11.61 13.42 -0.03
CA ASP A 199 11.11 12.10 -0.44
C ASP A 199 10.21 11.53 0.65
N ASP A 200 9.30 10.64 0.28
CA ASP A 200 8.41 9.94 1.22
C ASP A 200 8.96 8.57 1.65
N GLN A 201 10.13 8.19 1.17
CA GLN A 201 10.83 6.97 1.56
C GLN A 201 11.99 7.28 2.52
N PRO A 202 12.32 6.35 3.43
CA PRO A 202 13.40 6.54 4.39
C PRO A 202 14.78 6.58 3.74
N THR A 203 14.92 6.01 2.54
CA THR A 203 16.18 5.94 1.79
C THR A 203 16.00 6.51 0.40
N LEU A 204 16.87 7.44 0.02
CA LEU A 204 16.90 8.00 -1.34
C LEU A 204 17.41 6.97 -2.36
N GLY A 205 16.97 7.08 -3.60
CA GLY A 205 17.38 6.20 -4.70
C GLY A 205 16.19 5.68 -5.53
N GLY A 206 15.00 5.61 -4.92
CA GLY A 206 13.80 5.12 -5.58
C GLY A 206 13.99 3.68 -6.09
N TRP A 207 13.61 3.41 -7.33
CA TRP A 207 13.69 2.05 -7.90
C TRP A 207 15.12 1.52 -8.08
N LEU A 208 16.16 2.36 -8.07
CA LEU A 208 17.54 1.92 -8.07
C LEU A 208 17.89 1.04 -6.86
N LEU A 209 17.13 1.15 -5.78
CA LEU A 209 17.31 0.32 -4.59
C LEU A 209 16.83 -1.13 -4.80
N ASN A 210 16.13 -1.41 -5.89
CA ASN A 210 15.59 -2.74 -6.22
C ASN A 210 16.49 -3.51 -7.20
N GLU A 211 17.58 -2.91 -7.68
CA GLU A 211 18.61 -3.54 -8.50
C GLU A 211 19.77 -4.03 -7.62
#